data_6ac6f0c78855009eb4b2cdbab1c1368d
#
_entry.id   6ac6f0c78855009eb4b2cdbab1c1368d
#
_cell.length_a   1.000
_cell.length_b   1.000
_cell.length_c   1.000
_cell.angle_alpha   90.00
_cell.angle_beta   90.00
_cell.angle_gamma   90.00
#
_symmetry.space_group_name_H-M   'P 1'
#
loop_
_entity.id
_entity.type
_entity.pdbx_description
1 polymer ?
#
loop_
_entity_poly.entity_id
_entity_poly.type
_entity_poly.pdbx_seq_one_letter_code
_entity_poly.pdbx_strand_id
1 'polypeptide(L)'
;MATQAFEAQQVLKAYRKGLISDELFEQQMKELGAPAMNGKANGLDVVNVLQLRGKMFEMLQKTPQSQTGVFTLPAGHTSDKENTHKGDQLIYVIDGKATARVSGKEQELKAGDLLMIPAGAPHSLCTGSDPLFGITVFAPPES
;
A
#
# COMPACT_ATOMS: atom_id res chain seq x y z
N MET A 1 5.41 -20.39 -20.52
CA MET A 1 6.72 -19.74 -20.56
C MET A 1 6.62 -18.36 -19.92
N ALA A 2 7.48 -18.07 -18.96
CA ALA A 2 7.49 -16.74 -18.36
C ALA A 2 7.92 -15.70 -19.39
N THR A 3 7.15 -14.63 -19.53
CA THR A 3 7.45 -13.54 -20.45
C THR A 3 8.34 -12.52 -19.75
N GLN A 4 8.95 -11.63 -20.51
CA GLN A 4 9.69 -10.49 -19.95
C GLN A 4 8.80 -9.67 -19.01
N ALA A 5 7.52 -9.51 -19.36
CA ALA A 5 6.59 -8.78 -18.52
C ALA A 5 6.41 -9.45 -17.16
N PHE A 6 6.32 -10.79 -17.14
CA PHE A 6 6.20 -11.52 -15.88
C PHE A 6 7.46 -11.38 -15.03
N GLU A 7 8.63 -11.53 -15.63
CA GLU A 7 9.90 -11.39 -14.93
C GLU A 7 10.09 -9.96 -14.38
N ALA A 8 9.72 -8.95 -15.17
CA ALA A 8 9.77 -7.56 -14.74
C ALA A 8 8.85 -7.32 -13.53
N GLN A 9 7.67 -7.94 -13.52
CA GLN A 9 6.75 -7.83 -12.38
C GLN A 9 7.35 -8.43 -11.11
N GLN A 10 8.06 -9.55 -11.22
CA GLN A 10 8.70 -10.17 -10.07
C GLN A 10 9.82 -9.30 -9.51
N VAL A 11 10.63 -8.71 -10.39
CA VAL A 11 11.70 -7.79 -10.00
C VAL A 11 11.12 -6.54 -9.31
N LEU A 12 10.08 -5.97 -9.90
CA LEU A 12 9.42 -4.79 -9.33
C LEU A 12 8.84 -5.09 -7.95
N LYS A 13 8.21 -6.25 -7.80
CA LYS A 13 7.64 -6.67 -6.52
C LYS A 13 8.73 -6.82 -5.45
N ALA A 14 9.86 -7.43 -5.80
CA ALA A 14 10.98 -7.57 -4.88
C ALA A 14 11.55 -6.20 -4.49
N TYR A 15 11.67 -5.30 -5.44
CA TYR A 15 12.15 -3.95 -5.18
C TYR A 15 11.24 -3.19 -4.20
N ARG A 16 9.94 -3.25 -4.43
CA ARG A 16 8.96 -2.58 -3.56
C ARG A 16 8.96 -3.13 -2.14
N LYS A 17 9.28 -4.40 -1.98
CA LYS A 17 9.39 -5.04 -0.67
C LYS A 17 10.72 -4.75 0.03
N GLY A 18 11.63 -4.06 -0.64
CA GLY A 18 12.94 -3.77 -0.08
C GLY A 18 13.90 -4.94 -0.12
N LEU A 19 13.61 -5.98 -0.90
CA LEU A 19 14.45 -7.17 -1.01
C LEU A 19 15.66 -6.97 -1.91
N ILE A 20 15.60 -6.00 -2.81
CA ILE A 20 16.72 -5.66 -3.69
C ILE A 20 16.95 -4.15 -3.66
N SER A 21 18.19 -3.74 -3.92
CA SER A 21 18.57 -2.33 -3.93
C SER A 21 18.09 -1.62 -5.20
N ASP A 22 18.12 -0.29 -5.18
CA ASP A 22 17.83 0.53 -6.35
C ASP A 22 18.73 0.14 -7.53
N GLU A 23 20.03 -0.03 -7.26
CA GLU A 23 20.99 -0.37 -8.30
C GLU A 23 20.69 -1.71 -8.94
N LEU A 24 20.40 -2.72 -8.12
CA LEU A 24 20.07 -4.05 -8.60
C LEU A 24 18.75 -4.05 -9.38
N PHE A 25 17.76 -3.30 -8.90
CA PHE A 25 16.50 -3.15 -9.59
C PHE A 25 16.69 -2.56 -10.99
N GLU A 26 17.44 -1.46 -11.09
CA GLU A 26 17.71 -0.82 -12.38
C GLU A 26 18.47 -1.74 -13.34
N GLN A 27 19.46 -2.45 -12.81
CA GLN A 27 20.24 -3.39 -13.61
C GLN A 27 19.37 -4.52 -14.15
N GLN A 28 18.55 -5.13 -13.30
CA GLN A 28 17.69 -6.23 -13.72
C GLN A 28 16.63 -5.80 -14.71
N MET A 29 16.04 -4.64 -14.51
CA MET A 29 15.04 -4.11 -15.44
C MET A 29 15.67 -3.82 -16.80
N LYS A 30 16.90 -3.30 -16.82
CA LYS A 30 17.62 -3.06 -18.05
C LYS A 30 17.95 -4.36 -18.79
N GLU A 31 18.38 -5.39 -18.07
CA GLU A 31 18.68 -6.70 -18.66
C GLU A 31 17.43 -7.36 -19.25
N LEU A 32 16.28 -7.16 -18.62
CA LEU A 32 15.02 -7.68 -19.13
C LEU A 32 14.50 -6.90 -20.33
N GLY A 33 15.07 -5.73 -20.62
CA GLY A 33 14.59 -4.88 -21.70
C GLY A 33 13.18 -4.33 -21.44
N ALA A 34 12.72 -4.37 -20.18
CA ALA A 34 11.38 -3.93 -19.84
C ALA A 34 11.33 -2.42 -19.66
N PRO A 35 10.27 -1.75 -20.15
CA PRO A 35 10.07 -0.35 -19.78
C PRO A 35 9.83 -0.29 -18.27
N ALA A 36 10.24 0.79 -17.63
CA ALA A 36 9.98 0.99 -16.22
C ALA A 36 8.47 1.06 -15.99
N MET A 37 7.92 0.02 -15.37
CA MET A 37 6.50 -0.07 -15.06
C MET A 37 6.32 0.18 -13.58
N ASN A 38 5.67 1.27 -13.20
CA ASN A 38 5.33 1.54 -11.81
C ASN A 38 6.52 1.39 -10.85
N GLY A 39 7.64 1.95 -11.20
CA GLY A 39 8.83 1.97 -10.38
C GLY A 39 9.58 3.24 -10.68
N LYS A 40 10.89 3.21 -10.54
CA LYS A 40 11.70 4.37 -10.90
C LYS A 40 11.89 4.45 -12.40
N ALA A 41 10.99 5.18 -13.07
CA ALA A 41 11.19 5.59 -14.43
C ALA A 41 11.91 6.93 -14.40
N ASN A 42 13.04 7.08 -15.11
CA ASN A 42 13.80 8.34 -15.16
C ASN A 42 14.23 8.85 -13.77
N GLY A 43 14.51 7.94 -12.83
CA GLY A 43 14.92 8.30 -11.49
C GLY A 43 13.78 8.67 -10.55
N LEU A 44 12.54 8.62 -11.00
CA LEU A 44 11.37 8.90 -10.17
C LEU A 44 10.63 7.61 -9.83
N ASP A 45 10.17 7.51 -8.59
CA ASP A 45 9.36 6.39 -8.12
C ASP A 45 7.90 6.79 -8.20
N VAL A 46 7.21 6.33 -9.24
CA VAL A 46 5.81 6.67 -9.50
C VAL A 46 4.99 5.41 -9.66
N VAL A 47 3.88 5.34 -8.93
CA VAL A 47 2.97 4.20 -8.97
C VAL A 47 1.56 4.70 -9.27
N ASN A 48 0.88 4.07 -10.21
CA ASN A 48 -0.54 4.34 -10.43
C ASN A 48 -1.35 3.38 -9.57
N VAL A 49 -1.87 3.88 -8.45
CA VAL A 49 -2.57 3.03 -7.48
C VAL A 49 -3.92 2.52 -7.99
N LEU A 50 -4.53 3.21 -8.94
CA LEU A 50 -5.83 2.80 -9.47
C LEU A 50 -5.75 1.46 -10.21
N GLN A 51 -4.58 1.11 -10.73
CA GLN A 51 -4.36 -0.17 -11.40
C GLN A 51 -4.19 -1.33 -10.43
N LEU A 52 -4.11 -1.05 -9.13
CA LEU A 52 -3.84 -2.05 -8.11
C LEU A 52 -5.07 -2.36 -7.26
N ARG A 53 -6.24 -1.96 -7.70
CA ARG A 53 -7.50 -2.28 -7.04
C ARG A 53 -7.70 -3.79 -7.00
N GLY A 54 -8.18 -4.30 -5.88
CA GLY A 54 -8.53 -5.71 -5.70
C GLY A 54 -7.55 -6.50 -4.86
N LYS A 55 -6.33 -6.01 -4.68
CA LYS A 55 -5.36 -6.66 -3.78
C LYS A 55 -5.61 -6.23 -2.35
N MET A 56 -5.66 -7.19 -1.43
CA MET A 56 -5.96 -6.88 -0.03
C MET A 56 -4.94 -5.92 0.57
N PHE A 57 -3.68 -6.11 0.29
CA PHE A 57 -2.64 -5.19 0.76
C PHE A 57 -1.37 -5.38 -0.06
N GLU A 58 -0.75 -4.26 -0.48
CA GLU A 58 0.53 -4.31 -1.17
C GLU A 58 1.35 -3.07 -0.81
N MET A 59 2.59 -3.28 -0.35
CA MET A 59 3.54 -2.21 -0.15
C MET A 59 4.07 -1.73 -1.48
N LEU A 60 4.19 -0.41 -1.66
CA LEU A 60 4.55 0.20 -2.94
C LEU A 60 5.90 0.89 -2.93
N GLN A 61 6.03 1.90 -2.09
CA GLN A 61 7.21 2.78 -2.09
C GLN A 61 7.77 2.87 -0.68
N LYS A 62 9.09 3.07 -0.58
CA LYS A 62 9.72 3.11 0.73
C LYS A 62 10.97 3.99 0.71
N THR A 63 11.10 4.82 1.73
CA THR A 63 12.33 5.55 2.08
C THR A 63 12.58 5.28 3.56
N PRO A 64 13.72 5.74 4.11
CA PRO A 64 13.92 5.63 5.56
C PRO A 64 12.88 6.38 6.40
N GLN A 65 12.17 7.35 5.83
CA GLN A 65 11.20 8.18 6.55
C GLN A 65 9.76 7.77 6.38
N SER A 66 9.42 7.05 5.30
CA SER A 66 8.03 6.70 5.02
C SER A 66 7.89 5.49 4.12
N GLN A 67 6.69 4.93 4.11
CA GLN A 67 6.36 3.79 3.28
C GLN A 67 4.91 3.93 2.83
N THR A 68 4.65 3.67 1.54
CA THR A 68 3.29 3.72 1.02
C THR A 68 2.79 2.33 0.73
N GLY A 69 1.47 2.18 0.77
CA GLY A 69 0.81 0.92 0.43
C GLY A 69 -0.54 1.19 -0.19
N VAL A 70 -1.09 0.19 -0.83
CA VAL A 70 -2.44 0.20 -1.38
C VAL A 70 -3.20 -1.00 -0.83
N PHE A 71 -4.49 -0.84 -0.63
CA PHE A 71 -5.29 -1.94 -0.10
C PHE A 71 -6.71 -1.92 -0.66
N THR A 72 -7.31 -3.12 -0.73
CA THR A 72 -8.72 -3.30 -1.01
C THR A 72 -9.25 -4.27 0.05
N LEU A 73 -10.11 -3.79 0.93
CA LEU A 73 -10.79 -4.66 1.88
C LEU A 73 -12.11 -5.11 1.25
N PRO A 74 -12.38 -6.42 1.22
CA PRO A 74 -13.63 -6.90 0.65
C PRO A 74 -14.83 -6.46 1.50
N ALA A 75 -16.02 -6.49 0.91
CA ALA A 75 -17.24 -6.30 1.68
C ALA A 75 -17.34 -7.35 2.77
N GLY A 76 -17.86 -6.98 3.92
CA GLY A 76 -17.98 -7.88 5.06
C GLY A 76 -16.69 -8.15 5.80
N HIS A 77 -15.64 -7.39 5.54
CA HIS A 77 -14.38 -7.55 6.27
C HIS A 77 -14.54 -7.07 7.71
N THR A 78 -14.17 -7.94 8.65
CA THR A 78 -14.16 -7.60 10.08
C THR A 78 -12.76 -7.91 10.62
N SER A 79 -12.34 -7.12 11.61
CA SER A 79 -11.08 -7.34 12.27
C SER A 79 -11.35 -7.71 13.73
N ASP A 80 -10.93 -8.91 14.14
CA ASP A 80 -11.11 -9.37 15.51
C ASP A 80 -10.08 -8.76 16.45
N LYS A 81 -9.00 -8.21 15.90
CA LYS A 81 -7.92 -7.62 16.68
C LYS A 81 -7.65 -6.21 16.21
N GLU A 82 -7.33 -5.35 17.15
CA GLU A 82 -6.85 -4.02 16.84
C GLU A 82 -5.34 -4.10 16.61
N ASN A 83 -4.88 -3.40 15.56
CA ASN A 83 -3.46 -3.32 15.24
C ASN A 83 -2.85 -2.07 15.85
N THR A 84 -1.55 -2.11 16.07
CA THR A 84 -0.77 -0.94 16.46
C THR A 84 0.48 -0.88 15.62
N HIS A 85 0.96 0.32 15.35
CA HIS A 85 2.17 0.54 14.57
C HIS A 85 3.11 1.48 15.30
N LYS A 86 4.41 1.36 15.01
CA LYS A 86 5.43 2.18 15.67
C LYS A 86 5.34 3.64 15.27
N GLY A 87 4.96 3.91 14.02
CA GLY A 87 4.84 5.24 13.49
C GLY A 87 3.40 5.63 13.25
N ASP A 88 3.23 6.83 12.70
CA ASP A 88 1.93 7.29 12.27
C ASP A 88 1.49 6.54 11.04
N GLN A 89 0.19 6.34 10.90
CA GLN A 89 -0.41 5.76 9.70
C GLN A 89 -1.46 6.72 9.17
N LEU A 90 -1.39 7.00 7.87
CA LEU A 90 -2.41 7.77 7.17
C LEU A 90 -3.17 6.83 6.25
N ILE A 91 -4.47 6.99 6.18
CA ILE A 91 -5.31 6.23 5.24
C ILE A 91 -6.13 7.24 4.44
N TYR A 92 -6.02 7.17 3.11
CA TYR A 92 -6.85 7.93 2.21
C TYR A 92 -7.79 7.01 1.46
N VAL A 93 -9.10 7.23 1.60
CA VAL A 93 -10.12 6.40 0.95
C VAL A 93 -10.36 6.90 -0.46
N ILE A 94 -10.10 6.05 -1.44
CA ILE A 94 -10.34 6.36 -2.84
C ILE A 94 -11.78 6.02 -3.21
N ASP A 95 -12.27 4.86 -2.75
CA ASP A 95 -13.60 4.40 -3.09
C ASP A 95 -14.14 3.47 -1.99
N GLY A 96 -15.46 3.49 -1.81
CA GLY A 96 -16.12 2.61 -0.87
C GLY A 96 -16.39 3.24 0.48
N LYS A 97 -16.73 2.39 1.44
CA LYS A 97 -17.07 2.80 2.80
C LYS A 97 -16.55 1.79 3.81
N ALA A 98 -16.21 2.29 4.99
CA ALA A 98 -15.83 1.44 6.12
C ALA A 98 -16.08 2.18 7.42
N THR A 99 -16.06 1.43 8.52
CA THR A 99 -16.04 2.01 9.86
C THR A 99 -14.62 1.87 10.40
N ALA A 100 -14.01 2.99 10.75
CA ALA A 100 -12.71 3.02 11.40
C ALA A 100 -12.89 3.13 12.90
N ARG A 101 -12.09 2.37 13.64
CA ARG A 101 -12.01 2.49 15.08
C ARG A 101 -10.58 2.81 15.46
N VAL A 102 -10.39 3.91 16.16
CA VAL A 102 -9.06 4.36 16.60
C VAL A 102 -9.15 4.76 18.05
N SER A 103 -8.36 4.11 18.90
CA SER A 103 -8.34 4.35 20.34
C SER A 103 -9.74 4.37 20.97
N GLY A 104 -10.58 3.42 20.55
CA GLY A 104 -11.94 3.26 21.06
C GLY A 104 -12.99 4.17 20.46
N LYS A 105 -12.61 5.08 19.58
CA LYS A 105 -13.55 5.98 18.89
C LYS A 105 -13.82 5.47 17.49
N GLU A 106 -15.07 5.53 17.06
CA GLU A 106 -15.48 5.03 15.76
C GLU A 106 -15.98 6.15 14.86
N GLN A 107 -15.71 6.01 13.57
CA GLN A 107 -16.24 6.92 12.56
C GLN A 107 -16.33 6.21 11.23
N GLU A 108 -17.40 6.50 10.48
CA GLU A 108 -17.54 6.00 9.12
C GLU A 108 -16.62 6.78 8.19
N LEU A 109 -15.95 6.06 7.31
CA LEU A 109 -15.12 6.61 6.24
C LEU A 109 -15.80 6.38 4.90
N LYS A 110 -15.66 7.36 4.03
CA LYS A 110 -16.16 7.29 2.65
C LYS A 110 -15.11 7.87 1.70
N ALA A 111 -15.35 7.72 0.42
CA ALA A 111 -14.43 8.23 -0.61
C ALA A 111 -14.08 9.69 -0.35
N GLY A 112 -12.78 10.00 -0.42
CA GLY A 112 -12.25 11.33 -0.17
C GLY A 112 -11.81 11.59 1.27
N ASP A 113 -12.13 10.70 2.21
CA ASP A 113 -11.73 10.89 3.60
C ASP A 113 -10.27 10.53 3.83
N LEU A 114 -9.61 11.32 4.65
CA LEU A 114 -8.23 11.10 5.08
C LEU A 114 -8.22 10.88 6.59
N LEU A 115 -7.74 9.71 7.01
CA LEU A 115 -7.68 9.32 8.41
C LEU A 115 -6.25 9.35 8.91
N MET A 116 -6.03 9.97 10.07
CA MET A 116 -4.75 9.91 10.77
C MET A 116 -4.85 8.92 11.93
N ILE A 117 -3.95 7.94 11.96
CA ILE A 117 -3.82 7.02 13.09
C ILE A 117 -2.47 7.32 13.74
N PRO A 118 -2.48 7.94 14.93
CA PRO A 118 -1.21 8.27 15.61
C PRO A 118 -0.41 7.02 15.97
N ALA A 119 0.90 7.19 16.07
CA ALA A 119 1.80 6.13 16.49
C ALA A 119 1.30 5.46 17.78
N GLY A 120 1.27 4.15 17.80
CA GLY A 120 0.86 3.37 18.96
C GLY A 120 -0.64 3.29 19.21
N ALA A 121 -1.47 4.01 18.46
CA ALA A 121 -2.93 3.98 18.67
C ALA A 121 -3.51 2.65 18.16
N PRO A 122 -4.23 1.89 19.00
CA PRO A 122 -4.91 0.69 18.54
C PRO A 122 -6.03 1.06 17.57
N HIS A 123 -6.11 0.31 16.46
CA HIS A 123 -7.06 0.64 15.41
C HIS A 123 -7.51 -0.59 14.64
N SER A 124 -8.68 -0.48 14.01
CA SER A 124 -9.23 -1.49 13.13
C SER A 124 -10.13 -0.85 12.09
N LEU A 125 -10.36 -1.58 11.00
CA LEU A 125 -11.27 -1.19 9.94
C LEU A 125 -12.24 -2.33 9.67
N CYS A 126 -13.51 -1.99 9.52
CA CYS A 126 -14.56 -2.95 9.19
C CYS A 126 -15.37 -2.42 8.01
N THR A 127 -15.63 -3.28 7.03
CA THR A 127 -16.49 -2.93 5.90
C THR A 127 -17.88 -3.54 6.09
N GLY A 128 -18.88 -2.90 5.49
CA GLY A 128 -20.23 -3.42 5.43
C GLY A 128 -20.50 -4.03 4.04
N SER A 129 -21.51 -3.52 3.36
CA SER A 129 -21.91 -4.01 2.04
C SER A 129 -20.98 -3.58 0.91
N ASP A 130 -20.15 -2.56 1.13
CA ASP A 130 -19.22 -2.03 0.14
C ASP A 130 -17.79 -2.40 0.48
N PRO A 131 -16.96 -2.75 -0.52
CA PRO A 131 -15.52 -2.87 -0.27
C PRO A 131 -14.90 -1.51 -0.06
N LEU A 132 -13.70 -1.48 0.51
CA LEU A 132 -12.95 -0.25 0.74
C LEU A 132 -11.65 -0.30 -0.06
N PHE A 133 -11.44 0.68 -0.92
CA PHE A 133 -10.21 0.82 -1.68
C PHE A 133 -9.52 2.12 -1.29
N GLY A 134 -8.23 2.03 -0.96
CA GLY A 134 -7.50 3.21 -0.54
C GLY A 134 -6.00 3.00 -0.53
N ILE A 135 -5.31 4.07 -0.14
CA ILE A 135 -3.86 4.05 0.06
C ILE A 135 -3.55 4.32 1.51
N THR A 136 -2.39 3.85 1.93
CA THR A 136 -1.91 4.08 3.28
C THR A 136 -0.45 4.53 3.24
N VAL A 137 -0.06 5.32 4.24
CA VAL A 137 1.30 5.80 4.42
C VAL A 137 1.72 5.54 5.85
N PHE A 138 2.87 4.94 6.04
CA PHE A 138 3.49 4.75 7.36
C PHE A 138 4.70 5.66 7.47
N ALA A 139 4.83 6.38 8.58
CA ALA A 139 5.94 7.27 8.85
C ALA A 139 6.35 7.17 10.33
N PRO A 140 7.48 6.50 10.64
CA PRO A 140 8.41 5.82 9.77
C PRO A 140 7.86 4.51 9.18
N PRO A 141 8.58 3.86 8.27
CA PRO A 141 8.15 2.58 7.70
C PRO A 141 7.87 1.53 8.76
N GLU A 142 6.89 0.66 8.48
CA GLU A 142 6.47 -0.38 9.40
C GLU A 142 7.53 -1.48 9.55
N SER A 143 8.35 -1.66 8.55
CA SER A 143 9.37 -2.70 8.58
C SER A 143 10.72 -2.21 8.10
#